data_35bc59bd797f04cef7e9ae518020957a
#
_entry.id   35bc59bd797f04cef7e9ae518020957a
#
_cell.length_a   1.000
_cell.length_b   1.000
_cell.length_c   1.000
_cell.angle_alpha   90.00
_cell.angle_beta   90.00
_cell.angle_gamma   90.00
#
_symmetry.space_group_name_H-M   'P 1'
#
loop_
_entity.id
_entity.type
_entity.pdbx_description
1 polymer ?
#
loop_
_entity_poly.entity_id
_entity_poly.type
_entity_poly.pdbx_seq_one_letter_code
_entity_poly.pdbx_strand_id
1 'polypeptide(L)'
;LGPVCGVIVGVTLNTLYSIIYSWTYICYAVVSALIAVIAGVCIKKDYMKTLLGALTASFYIAFVSCVVSVIFNYIFFNGYTNNIWGDGVIDSLISIGFNNIISYAAGEFYVDFLDKVIAVLILFVFVKFDKGWKRFDKRVISVCLMFALASSVIARIGQNMNLSIEAQAKTQNEQQKDSDVMVQSDNDKIQDYSSYLQTVYGRENGIPGGCANDIVQTNDGILWIGTYGGLYRYNGKEFVWIDEYDSIKSVNCMYLDEEGRLWIGTNDNGLSIMINEQVANVVSEKDGLSDDAVKCITQGTDGCYYVGTTGKMSVLSMAGGLSVKKVIDDVTYAVSIDADKSGNVAVVSDSGKLSIIRDTDVISQYIPADGSTYTTCTFDEDGILYAGTSADSIDVYRVDEGILTLIDNHKCNELKNIKSLKFVDNISSREEILFVCADNGIGYYNNI
;
A
#
# COMPACT_ATOMS: atom_id res chain seq x y z
N LEU A 1 -13.27 16.99 35.51
CA LEU A 1 -13.54 15.53 35.45
C LEU A 1 -12.36 14.64 35.92
N GLY A 2 -11.11 15.13 35.89
CA GLY A 2 -9.92 14.45 36.40
C GLY A 2 -9.34 13.38 35.46
N PRO A 3 -8.11 12.86 35.78
CA PRO A 3 -7.37 11.95 34.90
C PRO A 3 -8.08 10.61 34.67
N VAL A 4 -8.82 10.11 35.65
CA VAL A 4 -9.56 8.84 35.53
C VAL A 4 -10.63 8.92 34.44
N CYS A 5 -11.41 9.98 34.40
CA CYS A 5 -12.39 10.19 33.32
C CYS A 5 -11.72 10.31 31.96
N GLY A 6 -10.55 10.99 31.87
CA GLY A 6 -9.78 11.08 30.64
C GLY A 6 -9.30 9.71 30.15
N VAL A 7 -8.83 8.85 31.04
CA VAL A 7 -8.46 7.46 30.73
C VAL A 7 -9.66 6.68 30.17
N ILE A 8 -10.81 6.74 30.85
CA ILE A 8 -12.01 6.03 30.41
C ILE A 8 -12.42 6.49 29.01
N VAL A 9 -12.47 7.82 28.77
CA VAL A 9 -12.83 8.38 27.45
C VAL A 9 -11.83 7.92 26.38
N GLY A 10 -10.52 8.03 26.64
CA GLY A 10 -9.49 7.64 25.67
C GLY A 10 -9.53 6.15 25.33
N VAL A 11 -9.69 5.28 26.32
CA VAL A 11 -9.83 3.83 26.09
C VAL A 11 -11.11 3.53 25.32
N THR A 12 -12.25 4.12 25.70
CA THR A 12 -13.52 3.89 25.01
C THR A 12 -13.46 4.32 23.53
N LEU A 13 -12.88 5.48 23.25
CA LEU A 13 -12.74 5.97 21.86
C LEU A 13 -11.87 5.04 21.03
N ASN A 14 -10.69 4.63 21.51
CA ASN A 14 -9.83 3.72 20.76
C ASN A 14 -10.46 2.33 20.59
N THR A 15 -11.25 1.86 21.58
CA THR A 15 -12.01 0.62 21.43
C THR A 15 -13.10 0.76 20.34
N LEU A 16 -13.80 1.88 20.29
CA LEU A 16 -14.77 2.16 19.21
C LEU A 16 -14.09 2.24 17.85
N TYR A 17 -12.96 2.95 17.75
CA TYR A 17 -12.18 3.01 16.51
C TYR A 17 -11.65 1.63 16.09
N SER A 18 -11.27 0.77 17.04
CA SER A 18 -10.82 -0.58 16.72
C SER A 18 -11.94 -1.46 16.13
N ILE A 19 -13.18 -1.21 16.49
CA ILE A 19 -14.34 -1.93 15.95
C ILE A 19 -14.74 -1.39 14.56
N ILE A 20 -14.62 -0.06 14.36
CA ILE A 20 -15.12 0.60 13.13
C ILE A 20 -14.08 0.56 12.00
N TYR A 21 -12.80 0.74 12.31
CA TYR A 21 -11.75 0.92 11.31
C TYR A 21 -10.73 -0.23 11.27
N SER A 22 -10.01 -0.49 12.38
CA SER A 22 -9.00 -1.54 12.45
C SER A 22 -8.68 -1.91 13.89
N TRP A 23 -8.49 -3.19 14.16
CA TRP A 23 -8.13 -3.70 15.48
C TRP A 23 -6.83 -3.09 16.06
N THR A 24 -5.95 -2.57 15.23
CA THR A 24 -4.70 -1.90 15.63
C THR A 24 -4.94 -0.70 16.52
N TYR A 25 -6.09 -0.01 16.38
CA TYR A 25 -6.42 1.16 17.22
C TYR A 25 -6.57 0.82 18.71
N ILE A 26 -6.82 -0.44 19.09
CA ILE A 26 -6.91 -0.81 20.51
C ILE A 26 -5.57 -0.62 21.23
N CYS A 27 -4.45 -0.78 20.52
CA CYS A 27 -3.11 -0.58 21.06
C CYS A 27 -2.88 0.88 21.46
N TYR A 28 -3.45 1.82 20.70
CA TYR A 28 -3.36 3.25 21.00
C TYR A 28 -4.23 3.68 22.19
N ALA A 29 -5.08 2.80 22.72
CA ALA A 29 -5.76 3.05 23.99
C ALA A 29 -4.78 3.26 25.14
N VAL A 30 -3.62 2.57 25.12
CA VAL A 30 -2.55 2.74 26.09
C VAL A 30 -1.95 4.15 26.01
N VAL A 31 -1.71 4.64 24.79
CA VAL A 31 -1.21 6.01 24.53
C VAL A 31 -2.19 7.04 25.09
N SER A 32 -3.47 6.90 24.77
CA SER A 32 -4.53 7.80 25.23
C SER A 32 -4.67 7.80 26.77
N ALA A 33 -4.52 6.64 27.40
CA ALA A 33 -4.53 6.54 28.86
C ALA A 33 -3.34 7.27 29.49
N LEU A 34 -2.14 7.12 28.94
CA LEU A 34 -0.93 7.81 29.41
C LEU A 34 -1.05 9.33 29.25
N ILE A 35 -1.54 9.80 28.10
CA ILE A 35 -1.81 11.21 27.85
C ILE A 35 -2.74 11.80 28.95
N ALA A 36 -3.83 11.08 29.26
CA ALA A 36 -4.80 11.53 30.28
C ALA A 36 -4.19 11.61 31.68
N VAL A 37 -3.34 10.65 32.06
CA VAL A 37 -2.64 10.66 33.35
C VAL A 37 -1.66 11.84 33.43
N ILE A 38 -0.83 12.04 32.42
CA ILE A 38 0.17 13.11 32.40
C ILE A 38 -0.51 14.49 32.38
N ALA A 39 -1.55 14.67 31.56
CA ALA A 39 -2.34 15.88 31.54
C ALA A 39 -2.93 16.18 32.93
N GLY A 40 -3.43 15.15 33.62
CA GLY A 40 -3.93 15.27 35.00
C GLY A 40 -2.85 15.68 36.00
N VAL A 41 -1.64 15.17 35.87
CA VAL A 41 -0.48 15.57 36.70
C VAL A 41 -0.09 17.03 36.40
N CYS A 42 -0.04 17.42 35.13
CA CYS A 42 0.29 18.80 34.72
C CYS A 42 -0.74 19.80 35.26
N ILE A 43 -2.03 19.45 35.24
CA ILE A 43 -3.09 20.29 35.82
C ILE A 43 -2.91 20.41 37.33
N LYS A 44 -2.64 19.31 38.05
CA LYS A 44 -2.41 19.33 39.50
C LYS A 44 -1.18 20.13 39.90
N LYS A 45 -0.16 20.20 39.04
CA LYS A 45 1.07 20.97 39.23
C LYS A 45 0.94 22.43 38.74
N ASP A 46 -0.27 22.87 38.42
CA ASP A 46 -0.56 24.25 37.99
C ASP A 46 0.10 24.70 36.68
N TYR A 47 0.58 23.77 35.83
CA TYR A 47 1.16 24.13 34.52
C TYR A 47 0.20 24.95 33.65
N MET A 48 -1.11 24.78 33.80
CA MET A 48 -2.13 25.51 33.05
C MET A 48 -2.37 26.95 33.54
N LYS A 49 -1.64 27.41 34.57
CA LYS A 49 -1.76 28.80 35.03
C LYS A 49 -1.06 29.81 34.14
N THR A 50 0.00 29.41 33.46
CA THR A 50 0.81 30.25 32.57
C THR A 50 0.93 29.68 31.19
N LEU A 51 1.13 30.52 30.17
CA LEU A 51 1.35 30.04 28.78
C LEU A 51 2.60 29.18 28.68
N LEU A 52 3.70 29.56 29.31
CA LEU A 52 4.93 28.76 29.33
C LEU A 52 4.71 27.40 30.00
N GLY A 53 3.94 27.36 31.09
CA GLY A 53 3.55 26.09 31.72
C GLY A 53 2.69 25.21 30.81
N ALA A 54 1.75 25.78 30.06
CA ALA A 54 0.94 25.05 29.10
C ALA A 54 1.82 24.46 27.96
N LEU A 55 2.77 25.21 27.42
CA LEU A 55 3.72 24.72 26.42
C LEU A 55 4.64 23.63 26.99
N THR A 56 5.08 23.75 28.25
CA THR A 56 5.85 22.72 28.93
C THR A 56 5.02 21.44 29.13
N ALA A 57 3.74 21.57 29.46
CA ALA A 57 2.82 20.44 29.55
C ALA A 57 2.65 19.73 28.20
N SER A 58 2.49 20.49 27.11
CA SER A 58 2.42 19.95 25.74
C SER A 58 3.65 19.10 25.39
N PHE A 59 4.85 19.62 25.74
CA PHE A 59 6.10 18.91 25.49
C PHE A 59 6.17 17.57 26.23
N TYR A 60 5.82 17.56 27.53
CA TYR A 60 5.82 16.30 28.31
C TYR A 60 4.80 15.29 27.77
N ILE A 61 3.62 15.76 27.40
CA ILE A 61 2.57 14.90 26.85
C ILE A 61 3.03 14.32 25.52
N ALA A 62 3.54 15.15 24.60
CA ALA A 62 4.04 14.71 23.29
C ALA A 62 5.23 13.75 23.41
N PHE A 63 6.17 14.02 24.30
CA PHE A 63 7.33 13.15 24.51
C PHE A 63 6.95 11.75 24.96
N VAL A 64 6.04 11.65 25.94
CA VAL A 64 5.63 10.33 26.45
C VAL A 64 4.73 9.61 25.45
N SER A 65 3.84 10.31 24.74
CA SER A 65 3.03 9.67 23.70
C SER A 65 3.91 9.15 22.57
N CYS A 66 4.87 9.94 22.10
CA CYS A 66 5.82 9.55 21.06
C CYS A 66 6.59 8.27 21.42
N VAL A 67 7.14 8.15 22.63
CA VAL A 67 7.90 6.96 23.05
C VAL A 67 7.09 5.67 22.90
N VAL A 68 5.80 5.73 23.17
CA VAL A 68 4.91 4.55 23.07
C VAL A 68 4.41 4.36 21.64
N SER A 69 4.03 5.45 20.98
CA SER A 69 3.54 5.40 19.60
C SER A 69 4.60 4.88 18.61
N VAL A 70 5.87 5.29 18.75
CA VAL A 70 6.98 4.80 17.90
C VAL A 70 7.10 3.27 17.94
N ILE A 71 6.89 2.66 19.11
CA ILE A 71 6.93 1.19 19.23
C ILE A 71 5.79 0.56 18.44
N PHE A 72 4.57 1.11 18.55
CA PHE A 72 3.43 0.60 17.81
C PHE A 72 3.56 0.86 16.30
N ASN A 73 4.02 2.05 15.91
CA ASN A 73 4.26 2.38 14.51
C ASN A 73 5.33 1.47 13.89
N TYR A 74 6.38 1.13 14.65
CA TYR A 74 7.39 0.19 14.18
C TYR A 74 6.83 -1.22 13.96
N ILE A 75 5.94 -1.69 14.84
CA ILE A 75 5.36 -3.03 14.77
C ILE A 75 4.30 -3.12 13.66
N PHE A 76 3.45 -2.11 13.50
CA PHE A 76 2.27 -2.19 12.63
C PHE A 76 2.42 -1.45 11.30
N PHE A 77 3.32 -0.45 11.21
CA PHE A 77 3.45 0.44 10.06
C PHE A 77 4.89 0.60 9.59
N ASN A 78 5.78 -0.36 9.90
CA ASN A 78 7.20 -0.33 9.53
C ASN A 78 7.93 0.97 9.93
N GLY A 79 7.50 1.59 11.03
CA GLY A 79 8.08 2.81 11.58
C GLY A 79 7.46 4.12 11.08
N TYR A 80 6.65 4.10 10.04
CA TYR A 80 5.97 5.29 9.53
C TYR A 80 4.78 5.71 10.40
N THR A 81 4.47 7.01 10.38
CA THR A 81 3.40 7.58 11.23
C THR A 81 2.02 7.48 10.58
N ASN A 82 1.97 7.08 9.31
CA ASN A 82 0.77 7.14 8.47
C ASN A 82 0.16 8.55 8.37
N ASN A 83 1.02 9.57 8.52
CA ASN A 83 0.68 10.98 8.46
C ASN A 83 1.68 11.72 7.57
N ILE A 84 1.16 12.43 6.56
CA ILE A 84 1.96 13.15 5.55
C ILE A 84 3.07 14.02 6.16
N TRP A 85 2.78 14.71 7.27
CA TRP A 85 3.73 15.61 7.92
C TRP A 85 4.84 14.86 8.66
N GLY A 86 4.49 13.75 9.33
CA GLY A 86 5.45 12.90 10.05
C GLY A 86 6.33 12.12 9.08
N ASP A 87 5.71 11.52 8.08
CA ASP A 87 6.39 10.72 7.06
C ASP A 87 7.36 11.58 6.24
N GLY A 88 6.99 12.83 5.90
CA GLY A 88 7.90 13.78 5.25
C GLY A 88 9.13 14.14 6.10
N VAL A 89 9.01 14.20 7.43
CA VAL A 89 10.16 14.38 8.33
C VAL A 89 11.03 13.13 8.36
N ILE A 90 10.41 11.94 8.40
CA ILE A 90 11.10 10.64 8.37
C ILE A 90 11.95 10.53 7.11
N ASP A 91 11.33 10.71 5.94
CA ASP A 91 11.99 10.59 4.64
C ASP A 91 13.14 11.59 4.49
N SER A 92 12.92 12.85 4.94
CA SER A 92 13.97 13.88 4.93
C SER A 92 15.17 13.52 5.79
N LEU A 93 14.95 12.92 6.97
CA LEU A 93 16.04 12.52 7.85
C LEU A 93 16.77 11.28 7.33
N ILE A 94 16.06 10.32 6.76
CA ILE A 94 16.67 9.13 6.14
C ILE A 94 17.53 9.54 4.95
N SER A 95 17.03 10.45 4.10
CA SER A 95 17.76 10.92 2.90
C SER A 95 19.08 11.63 3.20
N ILE A 96 19.20 12.28 4.37
CA ILE A 96 20.46 12.89 4.84
C ILE A 96 21.33 11.94 5.70
N GLY A 97 20.97 10.65 5.74
CA GLY A 97 21.78 9.60 6.36
C GLY A 97 21.56 9.36 7.85
N PHE A 98 20.45 9.84 8.43
CA PHE A 98 20.12 9.49 9.81
C PHE A 98 19.65 8.04 9.91
N ASN A 99 19.87 7.44 11.09
CA ASN A 99 19.41 6.09 11.40
C ASN A 99 17.87 6.04 11.37
N ASN A 100 17.29 4.98 10.77
CA ASN A 100 15.85 4.81 10.60
C ASN A 100 15.06 4.95 11.90
N ILE A 101 15.51 4.34 13.00
CA ILE A 101 14.82 4.41 14.31
C ILE A 101 14.77 5.86 14.82
N ILE A 102 15.85 6.63 14.65
CA ILE A 102 15.88 8.05 15.04
C ILE A 102 14.95 8.87 14.15
N SER A 103 14.93 8.58 12.86
CA SER A 103 14.05 9.25 11.90
C SER A 103 12.57 8.98 12.20
N TYR A 104 12.20 7.73 12.50
CA TYR A 104 10.84 7.35 12.92
C TYR A 104 10.43 8.07 14.21
N ALA A 105 11.31 8.09 15.22
CA ALA A 105 11.04 8.81 16.46
C ALA A 105 10.90 10.33 16.25
N ALA A 106 11.67 10.91 15.35
CA ALA A 106 11.59 12.34 15.05
C ALA A 106 10.31 12.70 14.31
N GLY A 107 9.89 11.91 13.33
CA GLY A 107 8.63 12.12 12.60
C GLY A 107 7.41 12.00 13.51
N GLU A 108 7.34 10.96 14.34
CA GLU A 108 6.28 10.77 15.31
C GLU A 108 6.26 11.90 16.35
N PHE A 109 7.40 12.28 16.87
CA PHE A 109 7.50 13.39 17.83
C PHE A 109 7.03 14.71 17.22
N TYR A 110 7.36 14.95 15.95
CA TYR A 110 6.92 16.16 15.24
C TYR A 110 5.39 16.24 15.15
N VAL A 111 4.74 15.17 14.74
CA VAL A 111 3.26 15.11 14.63
C VAL A 111 2.62 15.23 16.00
N ASP A 112 3.05 14.43 16.95
CA ASP A 112 2.53 14.42 18.32
C ASP A 112 2.71 15.79 19.00
N PHE A 113 3.87 16.41 18.83
CA PHE A 113 4.13 17.72 19.43
C PHE A 113 3.20 18.81 18.89
N LEU A 114 3.00 18.86 17.56
CA LEU A 114 2.10 19.83 16.95
C LEU A 114 0.65 19.64 17.42
N ASP A 115 0.16 18.41 17.42
CA ASP A 115 -1.19 18.05 17.86
C ASP A 115 -1.39 18.45 19.33
N LYS A 116 -0.46 18.05 20.21
CA LYS A 116 -0.58 18.32 21.65
C LYS A 116 -0.41 19.82 21.98
N VAL A 117 0.43 20.54 21.27
CA VAL A 117 0.53 22.01 21.43
C VAL A 117 -0.80 22.67 21.07
N ILE A 118 -1.41 22.33 19.95
CA ILE A 118 -2.69 22.89 19.53
C ILE A 118 -3.78 22.55 20.55
N ALA A 119 -3.91 21.27 20.92
CA ALA A 119 -4.92 20.82 21.88
C ALA A 119 -4.78 21.49 23.25
N VAL A 120 -3.55 21.61 23.79
CA VAL A 120 -3.29 22.22 25.10
C VAL A 120 -3.49 23.73 25.04
N LEU A 121 -3.13 24.41 23.94
CA LEU A 121 -3.40 25.84 23.78
C LEU A 121 -4.90 26.14 23.71
N ILE A 122 -5.67 25.33 22.99
CA ILE A 122 -7.14 25.44 22.98
C ILE A 122 -7.67 25.26 24.42
N LEU A 123 -7.25 24.21 25.12
CA LEU A 123 -7.66 23.97 26.51
C LEU A 123 -7.24 25.12 27.42
N PHE A 124 -6.03 25.65 27.27
CA PHE A 124 -5.54 26.80 28.03
C PHE A 124 -6.41 28.06 27.84
N VAL A 125 -6.82 28.30 26.58
CA VAL A 125 -7.74 29.39 26.25
C VAL A 125 -9.08 29.17 26.96
N PHE A 126 -9.68 27.97 26.86
CA PHE A 126 -10.94 27.62 27.54
C PHE A 126 -10.86 27.80 29.07
N VAL A 127 -9.81 27.32 29.72
CA VAL A 127 -9.61 27.49 31.18
C VAL A 127 -9.48 28.95 31.59
N LYS A 128 -8.93 29.79 30.72
CA LYS A 128 -8.84 31.24 30.96
C LYS A 128 -10.15 31.97 30.70
N PHE A 129 -10.97 31.49 29.76
CA PHE A 129 -12.31 32.05 29.47
C PHE A 129 -13.29 31.87 30.63
N ASP A 130 -13.24 30.73 31.32
CA ASP A 130 -14.16 30.44 32.44
C ASP A 130 -13.98 31.36 33.65
N LYS A 131 -12.86 32.09 33.73
CA LYS A 131 -12.56 33.07 34.83
C LYS A 131 -12.88 34.54 34.54
N GLY A 132 -13.77 34.80 33.60
CA GLY A 132 -14.25 36.17 33.29
C GLY A 132 -13.53 36.82 32.11
N TRP A 133 -14.26 37.00 31.04
CA TRP A 133 -13.83 37.54 29.76
C TRP A 133 -13.44 39.01 29.84
N LYS A 134 -12.16 39.28 30.20
CA LYS A 134 -11.56 40.62 30.01
C LYS A 134 -10.10 40.49 29.58
N ARG A 135 -9.88 40.65 28.28
CA ARG A 135 -8.63 40.69 27.52
C ARG A 135 -8.13 39.33 27.01
N PHE A 136 -8.37 39.10 25.73
CA PHE A 136 -7.60 38.19 24.90
C PHE A 136 -6.11 38.56 25.04
N ASP A 137 -5.31 37.65 25.60
CA ASP A 137 -3.87 37.87 25.67
C ASP A 137 -3.28 37.78 24.26
N LYS A 138 -2.88 38.91 23.68
CA LYS A 138 -2.28 38.97 22.34
C LYS A 138 -1.08 38.01 22.19
N ARG A 139 -0.48 37.61 23.30
CA ARG A 139 0.63 36.63 23.32
C ARG A 139 0.18 35.21 22.91
N VAL A 140 -1.03 34.81 23.27
CA VAL A 140 -1.56 33.48 22.87
C VAL A 140 -1.77 33.42 21.37
N ILE A 141 -2.37 34.45 20.79
CA ILE A 141 -2.58 34.58 19.34
C ILE A 141 -1.22 34.62 18.62
N SER A 142 -0.25 35.37 19.15
CA SER A 142 1.09 35.50 18.57
C SER A 142 1.82 34.15 18.59
N VAL A 143 1.70 33.34 19.66
CA VAL A 143 2.30 32.02 19.76
C VAL A 143 1.63 31.02 18.80
N CYS A 144 0.29 31.02 18.71
CA CYS A 144 -0.42 30.19 17.75
C CYS A 144 -0.04 30.54 16.30
N LEU A 145 0.07 31.86 15.98
CA LEU A 145 0.53 32.31 14.68
C LEU A 145 1.99 31.95 14.40
N MET A 146 2.87 32.07 15.40
CA MET A 146 4.27 31.66 15.26
C MET A 146 4.40 30.14 14.98
N PHE A 147 3.63 29.29 15.67
CA PHE A 147 3.63 27.84 15.40
C PHE A 147 3.07 27.51 14.02
N ALA A 148 1.99 28.17 13.59
CA ALA A 148 1.44 28.01 12.24
C ALA A 148 2.42 28.47 11.15
N LEU A 149 3.15 29.57 11.38
CA LEU A 149 4.19 30.05 10.47
C LEU A 149 5.43 29.14 10.48
N ALA A 150 5.86 28.68 11.65
CA ALA A 150 6.99 27.75 11.77
C ALA A 150 6.70 26.43 11.07
N SER A 151 5.50 25.86 11.22
CA SER A 151 5.10 24.64 10.52
C SER A 151 5.07 24.84 8.99
N SER A 152 4.60 25.99 8.51
CA SER A 152 4.60 26.31 7.07
C SER A 152 6.03 26.53 6.51
N VAL A 153 6.93 27.09 7.31
CA VAL A 153 8.34 27.30 6.94
C VAL A 153 9.09 25.95 6.92
N ILE A 154 8.87 25.09 7.92
CA ILE A 154 9.47 23.75 7.97
C ILE A 154 8.99 22.91 6.79
N ALA A 155 7.70 22.97 6.44
CA ALA A 155 7.15 22.30 5.26
C ALA A 155 7.79 22.81 3.95
N ARG A 156 8.03 24.12 3.82
CA ARG A 156 8.73 24.71 2.65
C ARG A 156 10.22 24.38 2.62
N ILE A 157 10.88 24.33 3.79
CA ILE A 157 12.29 23.90 3.86
C ILE A 157 12.41 22.43 3.46
N GLY A 158 11.50 21.57 3.92
CA GLY A 158 11.43 20.16 3.48
C GLY A 158 11.25 20.03 1.97
N GLN A 159 10.33 20.80 1.37
CA GLN A 159 10.15 20.81 -0.08
C GLN A 159 11.40 21.34 -0.83
N ASN A 160 12.05 22.39 -0.34
CA ASN A 160 13.27 22.92 -0.97
C ASN A 160 14.48 22.02 -0.76
N MET A 161 14.56 21.29 0.37
CA MET A 161 15.59 20.29 0.59
C MET A 161 15.41 19.08 -0.32
N ASN A 162 14.17 18.60 -0.54
CA ASN A 162 13.89 17.57 -1.52
C ASN A 162 14.30 18.01 -2.94
N LEU A 163 13.97 19.24 -3.34
CA LEU A 163 14.41 19.80 -4.63
C LEU A 163 15.96 19.91 -4.75
N SER A 164 16.67 20.24 -3.66
CA SER A 164 18.12 20.32 -3.66
C SER A 164 18.78 18.93 -3.61
N ILE A 165 18.16 17.97 -2.93
CA ILE A 165 18.59 16.57 -2.88
C ILE A 165 18.36 15.90 -4.25
N GLU A 166 17.24 16.17 -4.93
CA GLU A 166 17.01 15.73 -6.30
C GLU A 166 18.03 16.32 -7.29
N ALA A 167 18.40 17.59 -7.13
CA ALA A 167 19.45 18.22 -7.94
C ALA A 167 20.82 17.60 -7.65
N GLN A 168 21.12 17.27 -6.39
CA GLN A 168 22.37 16.60 -6.00
C GLN A 168 22.34 15.12 -6.41
N ALA A 169 21.22 14.41 -6.29
CA ALA A 169 21.07 13.04 -6.76
C ALA A 169 21.21 12.95 -8.28
N LYS A 170 20.67 13.92 -9.06
CA LYS A 170 20.94 14.00 -10.49
C LYS A 170 22.44 14.22 -10.79
N THR A 171 23.11 15.07 -10.03
CA THR A 171 24.55 15.32 -10.20
C THR A 171 25.40 14.13 -9.72
N GLN A 172 24.99 13.42 -8.69
CA GLN A 172 25.65 12.18 -8.24
C GLN A 172 25.39 11.01 -9.17
N ASN A 173 24.16 10.88 -9.70
CA ASN A 173 23.87 9.86 -10.70
C ASN A 173 24.63 10.07 -12.01
N GLU A 174 24.95 11.33 -12.37
CA GLU A 174 25.86 11.60 -13.50
C GLU A 174 27.32 11.28 -13.18
N GLN A 175 27.75 11.32 -11.90
CA GLN A 175 29.10 10.96 -11.46
C GLN A 175 29.23 9.49 -11.02
N GLN A 176 28.12 8.82 -10.65
CA GLN A 176 28.07 7.43 -10.19
C GLN A 176 27.85 6.43 -11.33
N LYS A 177 27.75 6.91 -12.57
CA LYS A 177 27.63 6.10 -13.78
C LYS A 177 28.86 5.22 -14.08
N ASP A 178 29.93 5.34 -13.26
CA ASP A 178 31.19 4.62 -13.44
C ASP A 178 31.52 3.60 -12.32
N SER A 179 30.62 3.30 -11.36
CA SER A 179 30.99 2.45 -10.21
C SER A 179 29.98 1.39 -9.76
N ASP A 180 28.84 1.21 -10.38
CA ASP A 180 27.96 0.10 -10.05
C ASP A 180 28.44 -1.17 -10.76
N VAL A 181 29.22 -1.93 -10.02
CA VAL A 181 29.67 -3.26 -10.41
C VAL A 181 28.50 -4.21 -10.34
N MET A 182 28.00 -4.57 -11.51
CA MET A 182 27.07 -5.67 -11.68
C MET A 182 27.76 -6.99 -11.44
N VAL A 183 27.19 -7.82 -10.60
CA VAL A 183 27.64 -9.19 -10.43
C VAL A 183 27.12 -10.02 -11.59
N GLN A 184 27.98 -10.34 -12.54
CA GLN A 184 27.70 -11.32 -13.58
C GLN A 184 27.75 -12.73 -12.98
N SER A 185 26.62 -13.39 -12.90
CA SER A 185 26.58 -14.85 -12.72
C SER A 185 26.48 -15.50 -14.11
N ASP A 186 27.48 -16.31 -14.42
CA ASP A 186 27.56 -17.09 -15.65
C ASP A 186 26.53 -18.24 -15.63
N ASN A 187 25.30 -18.01 -15.94
CA ASN A 187 24.33 -18.96 -16.50
C ASN A 187 22.86 -18.53 -16.38
N ASP A 188 22.53 -17.47 -15.63
CA ASP A 188 21.16 -16.93 -15.61
C ASP A 188 21.13 -15.56 -16.24
N LYS A 189 20.36 -15.41 -17.30
CA LYS A 189 20.30 -14.22 -18.16
C LYS A 189 19.47 -13.06 -17.57
N ILE A 190 19.74 -12.65 -16.32
CA ILE A 190 19.20 -11.37 -15.84
C ILE A 190 19.96 -10.26 -16.56
N GLN A 191 19.26 -9.51 -17.39
CA GLN A 191 19.87 -8.39 -18.13
C GLN A 191 19.72 -7.07 -17.37
N ASP A 192 20.71 -6.19 -17.58
CA ASP A 192 20.78 -4.85 -17.01
C ASP A 192 19.65 -3.95 -17.53
N TYR A 193 19.09 -3.10 -16.65
CA TYR A 193 18.09 -2.06 -16.96
C TYR A 193 18.61 -0.93 -17.86
N SER A 194 19.87 -0.93 -18.28
CA SER A 194 20.45 0.13 -19.10
C SER A 194 19.70 0.40 -20.41
N SER A 195 18.86 -0.56 -20.85
CA SER A 195 18.00 -0.43 -22.04
C SER A 195 16.68 0.28 -21.77
N TYR A 196 16.31 0.53 -20.50
CA TYR A 196 15.03 1.12 -20.12
C TYR A 196 15.22 2.50 -19.50
N LEU A 197 14.35 3.43 -19.89
CA LEU A 197 14.27 4.73 -19.23
C LEU A 197 13.39 4.61 -18.00
N GLN A 198 13.99 4.77 -16.82
CA GLN A 198 13.25 4.79 -15.56
C GLN A 198 12.71 6.19 -15.27
N THR A 199 11.40 6.30 -15.07
CA THR A 199 10.74 7.51 -14.55
C THR A 199 10.00 7.16 -13.27
N VAL A 200 10.29 7.89 -12.20
CA VAL A 200 9.62 7.71 -10.91
C VAL A 200 8.51 8.74 -10.77
N TYR A 201 7.31 8.29 -10.49
CA TYR A 201 6.15 9.14 -10.21
C TYR A 201 5.76 9.03 -8.75
N GLY A 202 5.56 10.18 -8.10
CA GLY A 202 5.21 10.26 -6.69
C GLY A 202 4.16 11.34 -6.40
N ARG A 203 4.13 11.79 -5.17
CA ARG A 203 3.18 12.83 -4.70
C ARG A 203 3.28 14.14 -5.47
N GLU A 204 4.48 14.53 -5.85
CA GLU A 204 4.77 15.74 -6.64
C GLU A 204 4.17 15.67 -8.04
N ASN A 205 3.90 14.47 -8.54
CA ASN A 205 3.28 14.23 -9.83
C ASN A 205 1.75 14.07 -9.76
N GLY A 206 1.18 14.09 -8.53
CA GLY A 206 -0.27 13.96 -8.31
C GLY A 206 -0.76 12.57 -7.88
N ILE A 207 0.15 11.60 -7.68
CA ILE A 207 -0.20 10.32 -7.05
C ILE A 207 -0.04 10.51 -5.54
N PRO A 208 -1.09 10.32 -4.69
CA PRO A 208 -0.93 10.38 -3.25
C PRO A 208 0.08 9.31 -2.82
N GLY A 209 0.99 9.69 -1.94
CA GLY A 209 2.01 8.76 -1.48
C GLY A 209 1.38 7.55 -0.82
N GLY A 210 1.75 6.42 -1.32
CA GLY A 210 1.26 5.09 -0.99
C GLY A 210 1.64 4.16 -2.13
N CYS A 211 1.59 2.87 -1.90
CA CYS A 211 1.88 1.90 -2.94
C CYS A 211 0.80 1.95 -4.02
N ALA A 212 1.20 1.98 -5.28
CA ALA A 212 0.35 1.52 -6.36
C ALA A 212 0.18 0.00 -6.19
N ASN A 213 -1.06 -0.46 -6.09
CA ASN A 213 -1.35 -1.87 -5.90
C ASN A 213 -1.41 -2.60 -7.25
N ASP A 214 -1.89 -1.91 -8.29
CA ASP A 214 -1.98 -2.45 -9.63
C ASP A 214 -1.94 -1.34 -10.69
N ILE A 215 -1.56 -1.70 -11.92
CA ILE A 215 -1.51 -0.82 -13.07
C ILE A 215 -1.99 -1.54 -14.33
N VAL A 216 -2.87 -0.88 -15.08
CA VAL A 216 -3.43 -1.40 -16.33
C VAL A 216 -3.40 -0.31 -17.39
N GLN A 217 -3.02 -0.66 -18.63
CA GLN A 217 -3.12 0.23 -19.77
C GLN A 217 -4.30 -0.18 -20.64
N THR A 218 -5.19 0.77 -20.93
CA THR A 218 -6.29 0.56 -21.88
C THR A 218 -5.83 0.74 -23.32
N ASN A 219 -6.60 0.22 -24.27
CA ASN A 219 -6.25 0.21 -25.72
C ASN A 219 -6.03 1.60 -26.31
N ASP A 220 -6.56 2.64 -25.71
CA ASP A 220 -6.37 4.05 -26.07
C ASP A 220 -5.07 4.65 -25.48
N GLY A 221 -4.28 3.86 -24.76
CA GLY A 221 -3.00 4.25 -24.18
C GLY A 221 -3.08 4.92 -22.82
N ILE A 222 -4.27 5.04 -22.22
CA ILE A 222 -4.46 5.56 -20.87
C ILE A 222 -3.95 4.52 -19.85
N LEU A 223 -3.15 4.97 -18.87
CA LEU A 223 -2.77 4.16 -17.73
C LEU A 223 -3.75 4.39 -16.57
N TRP A 224 -4.24 3.30 -16.03
CA TRP A 224 -5.04 3.27 -14.80
C TRP A 224 -4.18 2.74 -13.66
N ILE A 225 -4.16 3.45 -12.54
CA ILE A 225 -3.37 3.13 -11.35
C ILE A 225 -4.30 2.94 -10.16
N GLY A 226 -4.35 1.73 -9.66
CA GLY A 226 -5.10 1.36 -8.46
C GLY A 226 -4.27 1.57 -7.21
N THR A 227 -4.82 2.30 -6.24
CA THR A 227 -4.19 2.54 -4.94
C THR A 227 -5.19 2.35 -3.80
N TYR A 228 -4.73 2.25 -2.56
CA TYR A 228 -5.64 2.31 -1.39
C TYR A 228 -6.34 3.66 -1.23
N GLY A 229 -5.82 4.73 -1.87
CA GLY A 229 -6.47 6.03 -1.94
C GLY A 229 -7.54 6.15 -3.03
N GLY A 230 -7.71 5.13 -3.87
CA GLY A 230 -8.65 5.06 -4.98
C GLY A 230 -8.00 4.86 -6.34
N LEU A 231 -8.73 5.16 -7.39
CA LEU A 231 -8.34 4.98 -8.78
C LEU A 231 -7.80 6.29 -9.37
N TYR A 232 -6.67 6.20 -10.08
CA TYR A 232 -6.04 7.29 -10.82
C TYR A 232 -5.95 6.97 -12.30
N ARG A 233 -6.10 7.99 -13.12
CA ARG A 233 -5.95 7.93 -14.56
C ARG A 233 -4.76 8.80 -14.99
N TYR A 234 -3.85 8.26 -15.80
CA TYR A 234 -2.71 8.97 -16.36
C TYR A 234 -2.79 9.02 -17.90
N ASN A 235 -2.76 10.21 -18.46
CA ASN A 235 -2.91 10.47 -19.90
C ASN A 235 -1.57 10.79 -20.60
N GLY A 236 -0.44 10.45 -19.97
CA GLY A 236 0.90 10.81 -20.46
C GLY A 236 1.40 12.18 -19.95
N LYS A 237 0.54 12.98 -19.30
CA LYS A 237 0.87 14.32 -18.85
C LYS A 237 0.57 14.55 -17.36
N GLU A 238 -0.58 14.13 -16.89
CA GLU A 238 -1.07 14.37 -15.53
C GLU A 238 -1.84 13.18 -15.01
N PHE A 239 -1.81 13.01 -13.69
CA PHE A 239 -2.62 12.04 -12.97
C PHE A 239 -3.91 12.71 -12.52
N VAL A 240 -5.03 12.10 -12.86
CA VAL A 240 -6.37 12.55 -12.45
C VAL A 240 -6.95 11.52 -11.50
N TRP A 241 -7.31 11.93 -10.30
CA TRP A 241 -8.01 11.09 -9.35
C TRP A 241 -9.49 10.97 -9.75
N ILE A 242 -9.99 9.73 -9.77
CA ILE A 242 -11.40 9.43 -10.06
C ILE A 242 -12.10 9.26 -8.72
N ASP A 243 -12.80 10.29 -8.26
CA ASP A 243 -13.48 10.36 -6.96
C ASP A 243 -15.00 10.30 -7.03
N GLU A 244 -15.55 10.20 -8.24
CA GLU A 244 -17.00 10.23 -8.52
C GLU A 244 -17.76 9.01 -7.96
N TYR A 245 -17.06 7.89 -7.72
CA TYR A 245 -17.66 6.62 -7.33
C TYR A 245 -17.06 6.07 -6.04
N ASP A 246 -17.88 5.86 -5.01
CA ASP A 246 -17.43 5.23 -3.76
C ASP A 246 -17.00 3.76 -3.97
N SER A 247 -17.58 3.09 -4.96
CA SER A 247 -17.33 1.67 -5.26
C SER A 247 -15.94 1.36 -5.86
N ILE A 248 -15.15 2.38 -6.20
CA ILE A 248 -13.77 2.22 -6.72
C ILE A 248 -12.73 2.84 -5.80
N LYS A 249 -13.05 3.04 -4.54
CA LYS A 249 -12.09 3.39 -3.50
C LYS A 249 -11.35 2.16 -2.99
N SER A 250 -10.12 2.34 -2.51
CA SER A 250 -9.30 1.24 -1.97
C SER A 250 -9.07 0.08 -2.95
N VAL A 251 -8.54 0.43 -4.14
CA VAL A 251 -8.30 -0.54 -5.22
C VAL A 251 -7.17 -1.49 -4.86
N ASN A 252 -7.43 -2.79 -4.97
CA ASN A 252 -6.44 -3.85 -4.78
C ASN A 252 -5.87 -4.36 -6.11
N CYS A 253 -6.74 -4.63 -7.08
CA CYS A 253 -6.37 -5.23 -8.37
C CYS A 253 -7.25 -4.69 -9.48
N MET A 254 -6.76 -4.80 -10.71
CA MET A 254 -7.49 -4.41 -11.92
C MET A 254 -7.25 -5.44 -13.02
N TYR A 255 -8.23 -5.60 -13.89
CA TYR A 255 -8.15 -6.47 -15.05
C TYR A 255 -8.85 -5.80 -16.24
N LEU A 256 -8.18 -5.73 -17.37
CA LEU A 256 -8.78 -5.26 -18.63
C LEU A 256 -9.17 -6.47 -19.46
N ASP A 257 -10.45 -6.61 -19.77
CA ASP A 257 -10.91 -7.71 -20.60
C ASP A 257 -10.80 -7.40 -22.12
N GLU A 258 -11.02 -8.41 -22.94
CA GLU A 258 -10.92 -8.31 -24.39
C GLU A 258 -11.93 -7.32 -25.00
N GLU A 259 -13.05 -7.07 -24.33
CA GLU A 259 -14.05 -6.08 -24.74
C GLU A 259 -13.73 -4.65 -24.28
N GLY A 260 -12.60 -4.46 -23.61
CA GLY A 260 -12.13 -3.16 -23.11
C GLY A 260 -12.83 -2.67 -21.87
N ARG A 261 -13.46 -3.57 -21.11
CA ARG A 261 -14.03 -3.24 -19.78
C ARG A 261 -12.95 -3.35 -18.73
N LEU A 262 -12.85 -2.34 -17.87
CA LEU A 262 -11.93 -2.33 -16.74
C LEU A 262 -12.64 -2.89 -15.50
N TRP A 263 -12.19 -4.05 -15.05
CA TRP A 263 -12.63 -4.72 -13.83
C TRP A 263 -11.76 -4.24 -12.66
N ILE A 264 -12.38 -3.76 -11.60
CA ILE A 264 -11.71 -3.11 -10.47
C ILE A 264 -12.10 -3.83 -9.19
N GLY A 265 -11.16 -4.57 -8.62
CA GLY A 265 -11.30 -5.23 -7.33
C GLY A 265 -10.86 -4.30 -6.20
N THR A 266 -11.70 -4.17 -5.19
CA THR A 266 -11.45 -3.29 -4.05
C THR A 266 -11.24 -4.05 -2.75
N ASN A 267 -10.83 -3.36 -1.71
CA ASN A 267 -10.57 -3.99 -0.41
C ASN A 267 -11.85 -4.20 0.41
N ASP A 268 -12.92 -3.45 0.14
CA ASP A 268 -14.12 -3.40 1.00
C ASP A 268 -15.42 -3.06 0.27
N ASN A 269 -15.37 -2.85 -1.05
CA ASN A 269 -16.55 -2.48 -1.86
C ASN A 269 -16.84 -3.50 -2.98
N GLY A 270 -16.27 -4.70 -2.90
CA GLY A 270 -16.45 -5.74 -3.89
C GLY A 270 -15.75 -5.43 -5.22
N LEU A 271 -16.43 -5.72 -6.30
CA LEU A 271 -15.97 -5.65 -7.67
C LEU A 271 -16.79 -4.62 -8.46
N SER A 272 -16.11 -3.65 -9.07
CA SER A 272 -16.70 -2.68 -10.01
C SER A 272 -16.26 -2.96 -11.43
N ILE A 273 -17.16 -2.77 -12.40
CA ILE A 273 -16.86 -2.86 -13.83
C ILE A 273 -17.07 -1.47 -14.45
N MET A 274 -16.01 -0.93 -15.02
CA MET A 274 -16.00 0.36 -15.68
C MET A 274 -15.96 0.20 -17.20
N ILE A 275 -16.83 0.94 -17.88
CA ILE A 275 -16.94 0.99 -19.34
C ILE A 275 -16.93 2.47 -19.75
N ASN A 276 -16.09 2.85 -20.66
CA ASN A 276 -15.96 4.25 -21.13
C ASN A 276 -15.84 5.24 -19.95
N GLU A 277 -14.95 4.95 -19.00
CA GLU A 277 -14.69 5.76 -17.82
C GLU A 277 -15.88 5.90 -16.83
N GLN A 278 -16.92 5.09 -16.97
CA GLN A 278 -18.10 5.10 -16.09
C GLN A 278 -18.28 3.73 -15.43
N VAL A 279 -18.58 3.70 -14.13
CA VAL A 279 -18.93 2.47 -13.43
C VAL A 279 -20.31 2.00 -13.91
N ALA A 280 -20.32 0.89 -14.64
CA ALA A 280 -21.52 0.30 -15.22
C ALA A 280 -22.18 -0.73 -14.29
N ASN A 281 -21.38 -1.49 -13.55
CA ASN A 281 -21.83 -2.53 -12.66
C ASN A 281 -21.00 -2.57 -11.37
N VAL A 282 -21.61 -2.98 -10.28
CA VAL A 282 -20.96 -3.29 -9.00
C VAL A 282 -21.51 -4.63 -8.51
N VAL A 283 -20.62 -5.50 -8.03
CA VAL A 283 -20.95 -6.82 -7.46
C VAL A 283 -20.32 -6.94 -6.09
N SER A 284 -21.09 -7.31 -5.11
CA SER A 284 -20.71 -7.45 -3.71
C SER A 284 -21.15 -8.80 -3.13
N GLU A 285 -20.85 -9.05 -1.86
CA GLU A 285 -21.39 -10.21 -1.15
C GLU A 285 -22.93 -10.31 -1.25
N LYS A 286 -23.63 -9.19 -1.30
CA LYS A 286 -25.09 -9.14 -1.44
C LYS A 286 -25.58 -9.70 -2.78
N ASP A 287 -24.71 -9.69 -3.79
CA ASP A 287 -24.97 -10.18 -5.14
C ASP A 287 -24.41 -11.60 -5.34
N GLY A 288 -23.84 -12.20 -4.28
CA GLY A 288 -23.33 -13.57 -4.26
C GLY A 288 -21.80 -13.68 -4.40
N LEU A 289 -21.07 -12.57 -4.42
CA LEU A 289 -19.59 -12.61 -4.31
C LEU A 289 -19.19 -13.24 -2.96
N SER A 290 -18.12 -13.98 -2.94
CA SER A 290 -17.71 -14.71 -1.73
C SER A 290 -17.23 -13.80 -0.59
N ASP A 291 -16.70 -12.61 -0.92
CA ASP A 291 -16.21 -11.60 0.02
C ASP A 291 -16.03 -10.28 -0.74
N ASP A 292 -16.24 -9.13 -0.09
CA ASP A 292 -16.09 -7.81 -0.69
C ASP A 292 -14.61 -7.38 -0.86
N ALA A 293 -13.65 -8.10 -0.24
CA ALA A 293 -12.22 -7.86 -0.43
C ALA A 293 -11.66 -8.69 -1.60
N VAL A 294 -11.73 -8.11 -2.79
CA VAL A 294 -11.22 -8.72 -4.04
C VAL A 294 -9.70 -8.51 -4.15
N LYS A 295 -8.95 -9.56 -4.46
CA LYS A 295 -7.48 -9.57 -4.49
C LYS A 295 -6.88 -9.78 -5.88
N CYS A 296 -7.52 -10.55 -6.73
CA CYS A 296 -7.04 -10.84 -8.08
C CYS A 296 -8.20 -11.21 -9.00
N ILE A 297 -8.04 -10.96 -10.32
CA ILE A 297 -9.07 -11.18 -11.33
C ILE A 297 -8.39 -11.66 -12.61
N THR A 298 -8.98 -12.65 -13.27
CA THR A 298 -8.62 -13.04 -14.64
C THR A 298 -9.84 -13.54 -15.41
N GLN A 299 -9.77 -13.57 -16.73
CA GLN A 299 -10.78 -14.17 -17.58
C GLN A 299 -10.28 -15.52 -18.14
N GLY A 300 -11.07 -16.56 -17.98
CA GLY A 300 -10.80 -17.85 -18.59
C GLY A 300 -11.29 -17.93 -20.05
N THR A 301 -10.80 -18.91 -20.79
CA THR A 301 -11.22 -19.16 -22.18
C THR A 301 -12.69 -19.61 -22.30
N ASP A 302 -13.33 -20.00 -21.19
CA ASP A 302 -14.76 -20.27 -21.09
C ASP A 302 -15.62 -18.99 -21.06
N GLY A 303 -14.98 -17.81 -21.12
CA GLY A 303 -15.62 -16.49 -21.04
C GLY A 303 -16.11 -16.13 -19.63
N CYS A 304 -15.79 -16.93 -18.62
CA CYS A 304 -16.04 -16.62 -17.23
C CYS A 304 -14.90 -15.80 -16.61
N TYR A 305 -15.22 -15.01 -15.60
CA TYR A 305 -14.26 -14.24 -14.82
C TYR A 305 -14.04 -14.91 -13.47
N TYR A 306 -12.80 -15.22 -13.20
CA TYR A 306 -12.34 -15.82 -11.96
C TYR A 306 -11.88 -14.72 -11.01
N VAL A 307 -12.56 -14.55 -9.91
CA VAL A 307 -12.36 -13.47 -8.95
C VAL A 307 -11.92 -14.05 -7.62
N GLY A 308 -10.66 -13.83 -7.28
CA GLY A 308 -10.08 -14.20 -6.00
C GLY A 308 -10.39 -13.15 -4.94
N THR A 309 -10.91 -13.60 -3.80
CA THR A 309 -11.23 -12.74 -2.65
C THR A 309 -10.49 -13.22 -1.41
N THR A 310 -10.57 -12.47 -0.30
CA THR A 310 -10.09 -12.94 1.01
C THR A 310 -10.90 -14.13 1.54
N GLY A 311 -12.13 -14.28 1.09
CA GLY A 311 -12.93 -15.49 1.28
C GLY A 311 -12.55 -16.58 0.29
N LYS A 312 -13.53 -17.09 -0.43
CA LYS A 312 -13.39 -18.12 -1.46
C LYS A 312 -13.26 -17.48 -2.84
N MET A 313 -12.92 -18.27 -3.85
CA MET A 313 -12.91 -17.79 -5.23
C MET A 313 -14.34 -17.78 -5.79
N SER A 314 -14.70 -16.70 -6.46
CA SER A 314 -15.98 -16.56 -7.17
C SER A 314 -15.78 -16.63 -8.69
N VAL A 315 -16.64 -17.33 -9.39
CA VAL A 315 -16.69 -17.37 -10.86
C VAL A 315 -17.90 -16.60 -11.34
N LEU A 316 -17.66 -15.58 -12.15
CA LEU A 316 -18.70 -14.69 -12.67
C LEU A 316 -18.90 -14.92 -14.17
N SER A 317 -20.08 -14.61 -14.65
CA SER A 317 -20.42 -14.64 -16.07
C SER A 317 -21.13 -13.37 -16.49
N MET A 318 -20.81 -12.91 -17.69
CA MET A 318 -21.52 -11.81 -18.37
C MET A 318 -22.63 -12.31 -19.30
N ALA A 319 -22.76 -13.62 -19.50
CA ALA A 319 -23.76 -14.22 -20.37
C ALA A 319 -25.18 -14.03 -19.78
N GLY A 320 -26.00 -13.22 -20.43
CA GLY A 320 -27.35 -12.90 -19.95
C GLY A 320 -27.39 -11.83 -18.85
N GLY A 321 -26.29 -11.17 -18.58
CA GLY A 321 -26.08 -10.17 -17.52
C GLY A 321 -25.09 -10.65 -16.48
N LEU A 322 -24.46 -9.70 -15.78
CA LEU A 322 -23.48 -9.99 -14.78
C LEU A 322 -24.06 -10.78 -13.59
N SER A 323 -23.50 -11.95 -13.30
CA SER A 323 -23.96 -12.80 -12.19
C SER A 323 -22.84 -13.72 -11.69
N VAL A 324 -22.87 -14.08 -10.42
CA VAL A 324 -22.02 -15.11 -9.84
C VAL A 324 -22.57 -16.48 -10.26
N LYS A 325 -21.75 -17.23 -11.00
CA LYS A 325 -22.10 -18.56 -11.54
C LYS A 325 -21.79 -19.67 -10.54
N LYS A 326 -20.65 -19.56 -9.86
CA LYS A 326 -20.16 -20.57 -8.93
C LYS A 326 -19.22 -19.94 -7.89
N VAL A 327 -19.18 -20.53 -6.70
CA VAL A 327 -18.13 -20.29 -5.71
C VAL A 327 -17.29 -21.56 -5.58
N ILE A 328 -15.98 -21.45 -5.65
CA ILE A 328 -15.01 -22.55 -5.54
C ILE A 328 -14.52 -22.59 -4.10
N ASP A 329 -14.93 -23.64 -3.36
CA ASP A 329 -14.65 -23.79 -1.93
C ASP A 329 -13.18 -24.13 -1.62
N ASP A 330 -12.52 -24.83 -2.54
CA ASP A 330 -11.17 -25.39 -2.36
C ASP A 330 -10.04 -24.33 -2.53
N VAL A 331 -10.38 -23.12 -2.97
CA VAL A 331 -9.47 -21.98 -3.10
C VAL A 331 -9.94 -20.85 -2.21
N THR A 332 -9.15 -20.54 -1.18
CA THR A 332 -9.43 -19.45 -0.24
C THR A 332 -8.27 -18.48 -0.24
N TYR A 333 -8.59 -17.18 -0.04
CA TYR A 333 -7.64 -16.09 0.02
C TYR A 333 -6.64 -16.12 -1.16
N ALA A 334 -7.17 -16.03 -2.38
CA ALA A 334 -6.37 -16.00 -3.59
C ALA A 334 -5.60 -14.65 -3.67
N VAL A 335 -4.29 -14.71 -3.91
CA VAL A 335 -3.39 -13.54 -3.97
C VAL A 335 -2.86 -13.27 -5.38
N SER A 336 -2.79 -14.29 -6.22
CA SER A 336 -2.36 -14.18 -7.62
C SER A 336 -3.14 -15.16 -8.49
N ILE A 337 -3.45 -14.77 -9.70
CA ILE A 337 -4.22 -15.56 -10.65
C ILE A 337 -3.81 -15.22 -12.08
N ASP A 338 -3.76 -16.24 -12.92
CA ASP A 338 -3.59 -16.07 -14.36
C ASP A 338 -4.25 -17.24 -15.12
N ALA A 339 -4.52 -17.06 -16.41
CA ALA A 339 -5.18 -18.06 -17.24
C ALA A 339 -4.46 -18.25 -18.57
N ASP A 340 -4.33 -19.52 -19.01
CA ASP A 340 -3.77 -19.87 -20.31
C ASP A 340 -4.84 -19.95 -21.42
N LYS A 341 -4.36 -20.05 -22.66
CA LYS A 341 -5.22 -20.20 -23.85
C LYS A 341 -5.83 -21.62 -23.97
N SER A 342 -5.41 -22.58 -23.12
CA SER A 342 -5.87 -23.97 -23.11
C SER A 342 -7.00 -24.24 -22.12
N GLY A 343 -7.42 -23.23 -21.37
CA GLY A 343 -8.53 -23.30 -20.40
C GLY A 343 -8.09 -23.64 -18.98
N ASN A 344 -6.79 -23.57 -18.67
CA ASN A 344 -6.30 -23.70 -17.32
C ASN A 344 -6.29 -22.32 -16.65
N VAL A 345 -6.67 -22.26 -15.38
CA VAL A 345 -6.54 -21.08 -14.52
C VAL A 345 -5.65 -21.46 -13.34
N ALA A 346 -4.51 -20.80 -13.22
CA ALA A 346 -3.58 -20.97 -12.12
C ALA A 346 -3.87 -19.94 -11.03
N VAL A 347 -3.92 -20.39 -9.78
CA VAL A 347 -4.24 -19.55 -8.63
C VAL A 347 -3.29 -19.83 -7.49
N VAL A 348 -2.68 -18.80 -6.94
CA VAL A 348 -1.90 -18.88 -5.71
C VAL A 348 -2.73 -18.34 -4.57
N SER A 349 -2.85 -19.09 -3.48
CA SER A 349 -3.50 -18.67 -2.24
C SER A 349 -2.49 -18.09 -1.25
N ASP A 350 -2.95 -17.31 -0.28
CA ASP A 350 -2.12 -16.75 0.81
C ASP A 350 -1.39 -17.83 1.63
N SER A 351 -1.96 -19.05 1.68
CA SER A 351 -1.29 -20.23 2.26
C SER A 351 -0.07 -20.71 1.48
N GLY A 352 0.23 -20.11 0.33
CA GLY A 352 1.34 -20.48 -0.55
C GLY A 352 1.10 -21.70 -1.41
N LYS A 353 -0.17 -22.10 -1.58
CA LYS A 353 -0.57 -23.22 -2.41
C LYS A 353 -0.91 -22.74 -3.82
N LEU A 354 -0.38 -23.39 -4.83
CA LEU A 354 -0.72 -23.23 -6.24
C LEU A 354 -1.82 -24.22 -6.62
N SER A 355 -2.95 -23.75 -7.11
CA SER A 355 -4.08 -24.57 -7.57
C SER A 355 -4.28 -24.36 -9.06
N ILE A 356 -4.56 -25.45 -9.79
CA ILE A 356 -4.98 -25.38 -11.19
C ILE A 356 -6.46 -25.72 -11.29
N ILE A 357 -7.19 -24.80 -11.91
CA ILE A 357 -8.64 -24.89 -12.12
C ILE A 357 -8.89 -25.08 -13.62
N ARG A 358 -9.82 -25.95 -13.94
CA ARG A 358 -10.32 -26.19 -15.29
C ARG A 358 -11.83 -26.46 -15.22
N ASP A 359 -12.59 -25.92 -16.15
CA ASP A 359 -14.06 -26.05 -16.17
C ASP A 359 -14.71 -25.71 -14.81
N THR A 360 -14.15 -24.75 -14.09
CA THR A 360 -14.57 -24.30 -12.76
C THR A 360 -14.33 -25.29 -11.61
N ASP A 361 -13.60 -26.39 -11.83
CA ASP A 361 -13.20 -27.36 -10.81
C ASP A 361 -11.69 -27.31 -10.55
N VAL A 362 -11.28 -27.50 -9.30
CA VAL A 362 -9.86 -27.62 -8.93
C VAL A 362 -9.37 -29.02 -9.32
N ILE A 363 -8.46 -29.07 -10.30
CA ILE A 363 -7.91 -30.32 -10.81
C ILE A 363 -6.72 -30.79 -9.98
N SER A 364 -5.83 -29.88 -9.60
CA SER A 364 -4.61 -30.20 -8.87
C SER A 364 -4.18 -29.06 -7.96
N GLN A 365 -3.39 -29.38 -6.93
CA GLN A 365 -2.83 -28.44 -5.98
C GLN A 365 -1.39 -28.79 -5.66
N TYR A 366 -0.52 -27.80 -5.59
CA TYR A 366 0.93 -27.95 -5.40
C TYR A 366 1.47 -27.01 -4.35
N ILE A 367 2.55 -27.43 -3.70
CA ILE A 367 3.39 -26.61 -2.81
C ILE A 367 4.85 -26.81 -3.21
N PRO A 368 5.75 -25.84 -3.04
CA PRO A 368 7.16 -26.00 -3.35
C PRO A 368 7.79 -27.15 -2.55
N ALA A 369 8.69 -27.91 -3.20
CA ALA A 369 9.35 -29.05 -2.57
C ALA A 369 10.40 -28.66 -1.52
N ASP A 370 10.91 -27.42 -1.57
CA ASP A 370 11.97 -26.89 -0.69
C ASP A 370 11.43 -26.31 0.64
N GLY A 371 10.11 -26.33 0.84
CA GLY A 371 9.45 -25.78 2.03
C GLY A 371 9.20 -24.28 1.97
N SER A 372 9.47 -23.62 0.85
CA SER A 372 9.00 -22.26 0.58
C SER A 372 7.49 -22.24 0.28
N THR A 373 6.95 -21.08 -0.08
CA THR A 373 5.55 -20.92 -0.49
C THR A 373 5.49 -20.23 -1.85
N TYR A 374 4.52 -20.60 -2.69
CA TYR A 374 4.23 -19.78 -3.88
C TYR A 374 3.63 -18.45 -3.48
N THR A 375 3.99 -17.40 -4.20
CA THR A 375 3.57 -16.01 -3.93
C THR A 375 2.86 -15.38 -5.11
N THR A 376 3.18 -15.83 -6.32
CA THR A 376 2.64 -15.31 -7.58
C THR A 376 2.73 -16.37 -8.68
N CYS A 377 1.92 -16.22 -9.71
CA CYS A 377 1.97 -17.06 -10.91
C CYS A 377 1.60 -16.26 -12.16
N THR A 378 2.14 -16.69 -13.31
CA THR A 378 1.77 -16.15 -14.64
C THR A 378 2.05 -17.20 -15.72
N PHE A 379 1.29 -17.15 -16.81
CA PHE A 379 1.52 -17.94 -18.00
C PHE A 379 2.25 -17.13 -19.07
N ASP A 380 3.07 -17.80 -19.87
CA ASP A 380 3.54 -17.27 -21.15
C ASP A 380 2.54 -17.54 -22.28
N GLU A 381 2.86 -17.07 -23.51
CA GLU A 381 2.02 -17.28 -24.70
C GLU A 381 1.86 -18.74 -25.10
N ASP A 382 2.82 -19.60 -24.78
CA ASP A 382 2.84 -21.04 -25.08
C ASP A 382 2.13 -21.88 -24.01
N GLY A 383 1.63 -21.27 -22.92
CA GLY A 383 0.93 -21.93 -21.83
C GLY A 383 1.86 -22.60 -20.81
N ILE A 384 3.11 -22.20 -20.75
CA ILE A 384 4.04 -22.56 -19.68
C ILE A 384 3.75 -21.69 -18.47
N LEU A 385 3.64 -22.31 -17.31
CA LEU A 385 3.34 -21.64 -16.05
C LEU A 385 4.62 -21.32 -15.28
N TYR A 386 4.79 -20.09 -14.90
CA TYR A 386 5.85 -19.60 -14.03
C TYR A 386 5.28 -19.28 -12.66
N ALA A 387 5.82 -19.91 -11.62
CA ALA A 387 5.37 -19.72 -10.24
C ALA A 387 6.51 -19.19 -9.36
N GLY A 388 6.38 -17.95 -8.92
CA GLY A 388 7.35 -17.30 -8.02
C GLY A 388 7.20 -17.79 -6.58
N THR A 389 8.33 -17.93 -5.88
CA THR A 389 8.37 -18.43 -4.51
C THR A 389 8.71 -17.33 -3.49
N SER A 390 8.41 -17.59 -2.21
CA SER A 390 8.85 -16.76 -1.08
C SER A 390 10.36 -16.84 -0.83
N ALA A 391 11.05 -17.76 -1.51
CA ALA A 391 12.50 -17.83 -1.58
C ALA A 391 13.03 -16.94 -2.72
N ASP A 392 14.04 -17.41 -3.44
CA ASP A 392 14.71 -16.73 -4.54
C ASP A 392 14.58 -17.50 -5.86
N SER A 393 13.47 -18.19 -6.08
CA SER A 393 13.30 -19.07 -7.25
C SER A 393 11.94 -18.89 -7.92
N ILE A 394 11.92 -19.21 -9.21
CA ILE A 394 10.73 -19.35 -10.04
C ILE A 394 10.69 -20.77 -10.56
N ASP A 395 9.65 -21.51 -10.18
CA ASP A 395 9.38 -22.84 -10.73
C ASP A 395 8.66 -22.70 -12.07
N VAL A 396 9.12 -23.44 -13.07
CA VAL A 396 8.55 -23.43 -14.42
C VAL A 396 7.88 -24.77 -14.71
N TYR A 397 6.61 -24.71 -15.07
CA TYR A 397 5.77 -25.88 -15.26
C TYR A 397 5.17 -25.95 -16.65
N ARG A 398 5.17 -27.15 -17.23
CA ARG A 398 4.25 -27.49 -18.29
C ARG A 398 2.92 -27.94 -17.69
N VAL A 399 1.82 -27.46 -18.27
CA VAL A 399 0.47 -27.77 -17.79
C VAL A 399 -0.24 -28.67 -18.82
N ASP A 400 -0.46 -29.90 -18.47
CA ASP A 400 -1.16 -30.89 -19.31
C ASP A 400 -2.47 -31.31 -18.63
N GLU A 401 -3.61 -30.90 -19.18
CA GLU A 401 -4.96 -31.15 -18.63
C GLU A 401 -5.10 -30.81 -17.12
N GLY A 402 -4.47 -29.75 -16.68
CA GLY A 402 -4.50 -29.26 -15.28
C GLY A 402 -3.48 -29.95 -14.35
N ILE A 403 -2.61 -30.81 -14.89
CA ILE A 403 -1.52 -31.48 -14.14
C ILE A 403 -0.21 -30.74 -14.44
N LEU A 404 0.52 -30.36 -13.39
CA LEU A 404 1.81 -29.68 -13.51
C LEU A 404 2.96 -30.68 -13.61
N THR A 405 3.84 -30.47 -14.59
CA THR A 405 5.13 -31.13 -14.70
C THR A 405 6.22 -30.08 -14.60
N LEU A 406 7.03 -30.12 -13.54
CA LEU A 406 8.17 -29.21 -13.38
C LEU A 406 9.17 -29.45 -14.51
N ILE A 407 9.48 -28.42 -15.28
CA ILE A 407 10.44 -28.51 -16.41
C ILE A 407 11.71 -27.75 -16.12
N ASP A 408 11.67 -26.69 -15.27
CA ASP A 408 12.84 -25.92 -14.86
C ASP A 408 12.62 -25.23 -13.50
N ASN A 409 13.70 -24.72 -12.91
CA ASN A 409 13.70 -23.90 -11.70
C ASN A 409 14.76 -22.80 -11.85
N HIS A 410 14.29 -21.59 -12.09
CA HIS A 410 15.17 -20.43 -12.23
C HIS A 410 15.48 -19.81 -10.87
N LYS A 411 16.75 -19.80 -10.46
CA LYS A 411 17.18 -19.11 -9.24
C LYS A 411 17.48 -17.65 -9.54
N CYS A 412 16.79 -16.78 -8.82
CA CYS A 412 16.96 -15.34 -8.88
C CYS A 412 17.92 -14.87 -7.79
N ASN A 413 19.19 -15.25 -7.85
CA ASN A 413 20.18 -15.19 -6.77
C ASN A 413 20.24 -13.88 -5.96
N GLU A 414 19.73 -12.77 -6.50
CA GLU A 414 19.72 -11.45 -5.86
C GLU A 414 18.31 -10.98 -5.46
N LEU A 415 17.26 -11.55 -6.05
CA LEU A 415 15.87 -11.21 -5.76
C LEU A 415 15.31 -12.16 -4.70
N LYS A 416 14.74 -11.62 -3.64
CA LYS A 416 14.19 -12.41 -2.52
C LYS A 416 12.71 -12.15 -2.36
N ASN A 417 11.96 -13.20 -2.09
CA ASN A 417 10.52 -13.15 -1.89
C ASN A 417 9.83 -12.52 -3.11
N ILE A 418 9.72 -13.30 -4.17
CA ILE A 418 9.09 -12.88 -5.44
C ILE A 418 7.65 -12.44 -5.16
N LYS A 419 7.27 -11.25 -5.56
CA LYS A 419 5.94 -10.66 -5.29
C LYS A 419 5.04 -10.65 -6.51
N SER A 420 5.62 -10.44 -7.69
CA SER A 420 4.86 -10.38 -8.93
C SER A 420 5.72 -10.84 -10.09
N LEU A 421 5.08 -11.55 -11.01
CA LEU A 421 5.62 -11.95 -12.30
C LEU A 421 4.70 -11.39 -13.38
N LYS A 422 5.28 -10.82 -14.44
CA LYS A 422 4.50 -10.28 -15.56
C LYS A 422 5.25 -10.45 -16.86
N PHE A 423 4.64 -11.10 -17.85
CA PHE A 423 5.13 -11.07 -19.21
C PHE A 423 4.76 -9.76 -19.89
N VAL A 424 5.70 -9.20 -20.63
CA VAL A 424 5.52 -7.97 -21.40
C VAL A 424 6.14 -8.16 -22.78
N ASP A 425 5.37 -7.85 -23.82
CA ASP A 425 5.86 -7.88 -25.19
C ASP A 425 6.94 -6.83 -25.42
N ASN A 426 8.09 -7.26 -25.88
CA ASN A 426 9.10 -6.34 -26.36
C ASN A 426 8.77 -5.88 -27.78
N ILE A 427 8.30 -4.65 -27.92
CA ILE A 427 7.91 -4.03 -29.20
C ILE A 427 9.07 -4.06 -30.23
N SER A 428 10.32 -4.07 -29.78
CA SER A 428 11.49 -4.00 -30.65
C SER A 428 11.96 -5.37 -31.13
N SER A 429 11.95 -6.42 -30.27
CA SER A 429 12.45 -7.76 -30.60
C SER A 429 11.34 -8.75 -30.94
N ARG A 430 10.08 -8.46 -30.66
CA ARG A 430 8.93 -9.39 -30.72
C ARG A 430 9.10 -10.62 -29.80
N GLU A 431 9.89 -10.49 -28.77
CA GLU A 431 10.10 -11.51 -27.76
C GLU A 431 9.38 -11.09 -26.49
N GLU A 432 8.78 -12.03 -25.78
CA GLU A 432 8.24 -11.79 -24.45
C GLU A 432 9.38 -11.65 -23.44
N ILE A 433 9.22 -10.74 -22.52
CA ILE A 433 10.15 -10.51 -21.41
C ILE A 433 9.38 -10.78 -20.12
N LEU A 434 9.92 -11.65 -19.26
CA LEU A 434 9.37 -11.84 -17.92
C LEU A 434 9.95 -10.82 -16.95
N PHE A 435 9.13 -9.90 -16.48
CA PHE A 435 9.48 -9.03 -15.36
C PHE A 435 9.22 -9.74 -14.03
N VAL A 436 10.18 -9.60 -13.12
CA VAL A 436 10.17 -10.20 -11.78
C VAL A 436 10.29 -9.10 -10.75
N CYS A 437 9.25 -8.90 -9.95
CA CYS A 437 9.27 -7.97 -8.83
C CYS A 437 9.44 -8.75 -7.52
N ALA A 438 10.35 -8.29 -6.66
CA ALA A 438 10.67 -8.90 -5.37
C ALA A 438 10.76 -7.83 -4.27
N ASP A 439 10.85 -8.25 -3.01
CA ASP A 439 10.95 -7.30 -1.88
C ASP A 439 12.17 -6.36 -1.97
N ASN A 440 13.24 -6.80 -2.60
CA ASN A 440 14.51 -6.08 -2.67
C ASN A 440 14.86 -5.55 -4.06
N GLY A 441 13.98 -5.66 -5.04
CA GLY A 441 14.26 -5.13 -6.37
C GLY A 441 13.37 -5.68 -7.47
N ILE A 442 13.70 -5.32 -8.70
CA ILE A 442 13.05 -5.75 -9.92
C ILE A 442 14.12 -6.34 -10.84
N GLY A 443 13.82 -7.44 -11.50
CA GLY A 443 14.63 -8.07 -12.53
C GLY A 443 13.82 -8.37 -13.77
N TYR A 444 14.49 -8.81 -14.83
CA TYR A 444 13.81 -9.33 -16.01
C TYR A 444 14.65 -10.43 -16.69
N TYR A 445 13.94 -11.34 -17.35
CA TYR A 445 14.52 -12.43 -18.13
C TYR A 445 14.14 -12.23 -19.61
N ASN A 446 15.13 -12.33 -20.49
CA ASN A 446 14.96 -12.41 -21.94
C ASN A 446 15.22 -13.83 -22.42
N ASN A 447 14.43 -14.33 -23.37
CA ASN A 447 14.55 -15.67 -23.96
C ASN A 447 14.45 -16.80 -22.89
N ILE A 448 13.31 -16.87 -22.28
CA ILE A 448 12.93 -17.99 -21.45
C ILE A 448 12.41 -19.13 -22.33
#